data_1e138b403f4d31711438bf91f4092399
#
_entry.id   1e138b403f4d31711438bf91f4092399
#
_cell.length_a   1.000
_cell.length_b   1.000
_cell.length_c   1.000
_cell.angle_alpha   90.00
_cell.angle_beta   90.00
_cell.angle_gamma   90.00
#
_symmetry.space_group_name_H-M   'P 1'
#
loop_
_entity.id
_entity.type
_entity.pdbx_description
1 polymer ?
#
loop_
_entity_poly.entity_id
_entity_poly.type
_entity_poly.pdbx_seq_one_letter_code
_entity_poly.pdbx_strand_id
1 'polypeptide(L)'
;ELAELYGDMNQMAKSNGWVAKIYQIQGGDAFNNKDYATAAGVFEKGYKADPDNTAMALNLAMSYCEMGEYEKGMDIYEAVAAKTHPKYADDAAKAKEMIALYTNNKVATLQAANDFDGIIAMADALLAKNAENALAQKVRLQAYASKKDYNKVIELGEAAAKVQTDPEDVSLMY
;
A
#
# COMPACT_ATOMS: atom_id res chain seq x y z
N GLU A 1 15.06 41.38 -6.84
CA GLU A 1 14.26 40.72 -5.77
C GLU A 1 13.52 39.45 -6.26
N LEU A 2 12.57 39.54 -7.24
CA LEU A 2 11.86 38.37 -7.74
C LEU A 2 12.81 37.36 -8.45
N ALA A 3 13.76 37.81 -9.24
CA ALA A 3 14.73 36.96 -9.93
C ALA A 3 15.70 36.29 -8.95
N GLU A 4 16.09 36.95 -7.88
CA GLU A 4 16.90 36.38 -6.80
C GLU A 4 16.10 35.32 -6.04
N LEU A 5 14.83 35.61 -5.68
CA LEU A 5 13.95 34.67 -5.01
C LEU A 5 13.77 33.38 -5.84
N TYR A 6 13.57 33.48 -7.16
CA TYR A 6 13.49 32.33 -8.06
C TYR A 6 14.83 31.58 -8.16
N GLY A 7 15.95 32.29 -8.10
CA GLY A 7 17.30 31.70 -8.04
C GLY A 7 17.48 30.87 -6.78
N ASP A 8 17.13 31.40 -5.64
CA ASP A 8 17.24 30.73 -4.33
C ASP A 8 16.31 29.51 -4.23
N MET A 9 15.06 29.61 -4.72
CA MET A 9 14.14 28.47 -4.79
C MET A 9 14.67 27.33 -5.69
N ASN A 10 15.29 27.67 -6.83
CA ASN A 10 15.91 26.67 -7.71
C ASN A 10 17.14 26.00 -7.07
N GLN A 11 17.94 26.75 -6.32
CA GLN A 11 19.08 26.19 -5.58
C GLN A 11 18.61 25.28 -4.43
N MET A 12 17.57 25.68 -3.69
CA MET A 12 16.94 24.86 -2.66
C MET A 12 16.38 23.55 -3.23
N ALA A 13 15.64 23.62 -4.35
CA ALA A 13 15.08 22.43 -5.00
C ALA A 13 16.17 21.48 -5.47
N LYS A 14 17.27 21.99 -6.05
CA LYS A 14 18.44 21.18 -6.42
C LYS A 14 19.13 20.57 -5.19
N SER A 15 19.31 21.34 -4.13
CA SER A 15 19.89 20.87 -2.86
C SER A 15 19.06 19.76 -2.24
N ASN A 16 17.73 19.94 -2.16
CA ASN A 16 16.82 18.92 -1.64
C ASN A 16 16.84 17.63 -2.48
N GLY A 17 16.93 17.76 -3.81
CA GLY A 17 17.08 16.60 -4.70
C GLY A 17 18.38 15.82 -4.46
N TRP A 18 19.50 16.48 -4.21
CA TRP A 18 20.75 15.82 -3.83
C TRP A 18 20.67 15.15 -2.46
N VAL A 19 20.08 15.82 -1.48
CA VAL A 19 19.85 15.27 -0.14
C VAL A 19 18.98 14.02 -0.20
N ALA A 20 17.87 14.07 -0.93
CA ALA A 20 17.00 12.93 -1.14
C ALA A 20 17.75 11.76 -1.80
N LYS A 21 18.61 12.04 -2.80
CA LYS A 21 19.41 11.01 -3.46
C LYS A 21 20.42 10.34 -2.53
N ILE A 22 21.05 11.09 -1.63
CA ILE A 22 21.96 10.54 -0.62
C ILE A 22 21.19 9.60 0.32
N TYR A 23 20.03 10.03 0.81
CA TYR A 23 19.18 9.17 1.65
C TYR A 23 18.67 7.93 0.91
N GLN A 24 18.41 8.03 -0.38
CA GLN A 24 18.04 6.87 -1.19
C GLN A 24 19.16 5.83 -1.26
N ILE A 25 20.41 6.25 -1.43
CA ILE A 25 21.56 5.36 -1.45
C ILE A 25 21.78 4.73 -0.07
N GLN A 26 21.85 5.55 0.98
CA GLN A 26 22.09 5.06 2.34
C GLN A 26 20.97 4.12 2.84
N GLY A 27 19.72 4.47 2.55
CA GLY A 27 18.59 3.61 2.88
C GLY A 27 18.59 2.31 2.10
N GLY A 28 18.97 2.35 0.81
CA GLY A 28 19.13 1.17 -0.03
C GLY A 28 20.24 0.22 0.47
N ASP A 29 21.36 0.77 0.89
CA ASP A 29 22.45 -0.03 1.47
C ASP A 29 22.00 -0.72 2.77
N ALA A 30 21.34 0.00 3.66
CA ALA A 30 20.79 -0.57 4.89
C ALA A 30 19.74 -1.67 4.59
N PHE A 31 18.84 -1.41 3.63
CA PHE A 31 17.82 -2.37 3.20
C PHE A 31 18.44 -3.66 2.66
N ASN A 32 19.45 -3.55 1.78
CA ASN A 32 20.16 -4.68 1.19
C ASN A 32 20.88 -5.52 2.25
N ASN A 33 21.34 -4.87 3.34
CA ASN A 33 21.92 -5.53 4.50
C ASN A 33 20.86 -6.10 5.48
N LYS A 34 19.56 -6.01 5.13
CA LYS A 34 18.41 -6.41 5.96
C LYS A 34 18.29 -5.63 7.28
N ASP A 35 18.94 -4.49 7.38
CA ASP A 35 18.75 -3.53 8.47
C ASP A 35 17.57 -2.60 8.14
N TYR A 36 16.37 -3.19 8.20
CA TYR A 36 15.14 -2.52 7.79
C TYR A 36 14.79 -1.33 8.70
N ALA A 37 15.20 -1.38 9.96
CA ALA A 37 14.96 -0.29 10.90
C ALA A 37 15.80 0.95 10.52
N THR A 38 17.08 0.77 10.24
CA THR A 38 17.94 1.84 9.73
C THR A 38 17.45 2.33 8.36
N ALA A 39 17.09 1.41 7.46
CA ALA A 39 16.54 1.76 6.15
C ALA A 39 15.29 2.64 6.26
N ALA A 40 14.31 2.26 7.10
CA ALA A 40 13.10 3.04 7.33
C ALA A 40 13.44 4.44 7.87
N GLY A 41 14.31 4.55 8.86
CA GLY A 41 14.70 5.84 9.44
C GLY A 41 15.42 6.76 8.43
N VAL A 42 16.21 6.19 7.52
CA VAL A 42 16.89 6.94 6.46
C VAL A 42 15.90 7.36 5.37
N PHE A 43 15.07 6.46 4.88
CA PHE A 43 14.05 6.77 3.87
C PHE A 43 13.02 7.78 4.40
N GLU A 44 12.65 7.73 5.67
CA GLU A 44 11.77 8.74 6.29
C GLU A 44 12.37 10.15 6.23
N LYS A 45 13.67 10.29 6.52
CA LYS A 45 14.37 11.57 6.39
C LYS A 45 14.38 12.05 4.96
N GLY A 46 14.63 11.16 4.00
CA GLY A 46 14.61 11.49 2.58
C GLY A 46 13.22 11.89 2.09
N TYR A 47 12.18 11.19 2.52
CA TYR A 47 10.80 11.52 2.18
C TYR A 47 10.34 12.85 2.81
N LYS A 48 10.79 13.16 4.04
CA LYS A 48 10.53 14.48 4.65
C LYS A 48 11.24 15.62 3.92
N ALA A 49 12.43 15.36 3.36
CA ALA A 49 13.17 16.35 2.57
C ALA A 49 12.53 16.60 1.19
N ASP A 50 11.93 15.58 0.59
CA ASP A 50 11.23 15.65 -0.69
C ASP A 50 9.95 14.79 -0.65
N PRO A 51 8.82 15.35 -0.17
CA PRO A 51 7.55 14.63 -0.08
C PRO A 51 6.92 14.25 -1.43
N ASP A 52 7.42 14.81 -2.53
CA ASP A 52 7.00 14.46 -3.89
C ASP A 52 7.74 13.24 -4.45
N ASN A 53 8.76 12.77 -3.76
CA ASN A 53 9.54 11.60 -4.13
C ASN A 53 8.82 10.31 -3.76
N THR A 54 7.92 9.87 -4.64
CA THR A 54 7.12 8.65 -4.46
C THR A 54 7.98 7.39 -4.42
N ALA A 55 9.11 7.35 -5.11
CA ALA A 55 10.06 6.23 -5.02
C ALA A 55 10.64 6.09 -3.61
N MET A 56 10.93 7.21 -2.94
CA MET A 56 11.38 7.21 -1.54
C MET A 56 10.26 6.70 -0.60
N ALA A 57 9.02 7.14 -0.84
CA ALA A 57 7.86 6.67 -0.09
C ALA A 57 7.66 5.15 -0.24
N LEU A 58 7.81 4.60 -1.46
CA LEU A 58 7.72 3.15 -1.71
C LEU A 58 8.79 2.36 -0.94
N ASN A 59 10.03 2.86 -0.92
CA ASN A 59 11.12 2.21 -0.18
C ASN A 59 10.90 2.27 1.34
N LEU A 60 10.36 3.38 1.85
CA LEU A 60 9.96 3.53 3.25
C LEU A 60 8.85 2.52 3.62
N ALA A 61 7.82 2.45 2.79
CA ALA A 61 6.71 1.51 2.97
C ALA A 61 7.19 0.06 3.00
N MET A 62 8.06 -0.30 2.06
CA MET A 62 8.65 -1.64 1.99
C MET A 62 9.46 -1.95 3.26
N SER A 63 10.26 -1.00 3.74
CA SER A 63 11.04 -1.17 4.97
C SER A 63 10.14 -1.43 6.19
N TYR A 64 9.03 -0.70 6.33
CA TYR A 64 8.06 -0.96 7.39
C TYR A 64 7.42 -2.35 7.27
N CYS A 65 7.05 -2.76 6.06
CA CYS A 65 6.48 -4.09 5.85
C CYS A 65 7.47 -5.21 6.21
N GLU A 66 8.75 -5.07 5.84
CA GLU A 66 9.80 -6.04 6.19
C GLU A 66 10.10 -6.09 7.70
N MET A 67 9.83 -5.00 8.43
CA MET A 67 9.87 -4.97 9.90
C MET A 67 8.64 -5.62 10.55
N GLY A 68 7.61 -5.98 9.78
CA GLY A 68 6.32 -6.44 10.29
C GLY A 68 5.36 -5.32 10.70
N GLU A 69 5.74 -4.05 10.50
CA GLU A 69 4.88 -2.88 10.74
C GLU A 69 3.95 -2.62 9.55
N TYR A 70 3.16 -3.64 9.20
CA TYR A 70 2.35 -3.68 7.98
C TYR A 70 1.40 -2.49 7.84
N GLU A 71 0.76 -2.04 8.92
CA GLU A 71 -0.19 -0.92 8.88
C GLU A 71 0.49 0.36 8.40
N LYS A 72 1.67 0.68 8.94
CA LYS A 72 2.42 1.86 8.51
C LYS A 72 2.85 1.76 7.04
N GLY A 73 3.35 0.60 6.63
CA GLY A 73 3.75 0.37 5.24
C GLY A 73 2.57 0.49 4.29
N MET A 74 1.42 -0.10 4.63
CA MET A 74 0.20 -0.05 3.82
C MET A 74 -0.36 1.36 3.69
N ASP A 75 -0.38 2.16 4.77
CA ASP A 75 -0.84 3.55 4.71
C ASP A 75 -0.02 4.39 3.71
N ILE A 76 1.30 4.18 3.66
CA ILE A 76 2.16 4.87 2.69
C ILE A 76 1.92 4.36 1.27
N TYR A 77 1.79 3.05 1.06
CA TYR A 77 1.47 2.50 -0.26
C TYR A 77 0.11 3.03 -0.76
N GLU A 78 -0.91 3.07 0.08
CA GLU A 78 -2.23 3.61 -0.26
C GLU A 78 -2.14 5.09 -0.64
N ALA A 79 -1.36 5.89 0.09
CA ALA A 79 -1.14 7.30 -0.23
C ALA A 79 -0.44 7.50 -1.59
N VAL A 80 0.52 6.63 -1.95
CA VAL A 80 1.16 6.66 -3.27
C VAL A 80 0.20 6.17 -4.35
N ALA A 81 -0.54 5.08 -4.12
CA ALA A 81 -1.50 4.51 -5.05
C ALA A 81 -2.66 5.46 -5.41
N ALA A 82 -3.00 6.39 -4.51
CA ALA A 82 -4.03 7.41 -4.70
C ALA A 82 -3.57 8.60 -5.55
N LYS A 83 -2.28 8.72 -5.87
CA LYS A 83 -1.77 9.83 -6.70
C LYS A 83 -2.20 9.64 -8.16
N THR A 84 -2.94 10.63 -8.70
CA THR A 84 -3.54 10.57 -10.06
C THR A 84 -2.74 11.32 -11.13
N HIS A 85 -1.78 12.17 -10.74
CA HIS A 85 -1.00 12.92 -11.72
C HIS A 85 -0.12 11.97 -12.56
N PRO A 86 -0.02 12.14 -13.88
CA PRO A 86 0.72 11.23 -14.77
C PRO A 86 2.17 10.96 -14.37
N LYS A 87 2.85 11.93 -13.76
CA LYS A 87 4.24 11.75 -13.29
C LYS A 87 4.40 10.66 -12.21
N TYR A 88 3.32 10.26 -11.56
CA TYR A 88 3.32 9.22 -10.52
C TYR A 88 2.73 7.89 -10.99
N ALA A 89 2.32 7.78 -12.25
CA ALA A 89 1.56 6.62 -12.74
C ALA A 89 2.27 5.28 -12.47
N ASP A 90 3.57 5.20 -12.74
CA ASP A 90 4.37 3.98 -12.53
C ASP A 90 4.49 3.64 -11.04
N ASP A 91 4.77 4.64 -10.19
CA ASP A 91 4.88 4.44 -8.75
C ASP A 91 3.52 4.09 -8.13
N ALA A 92 2.44 4.70 -8.60
CA ALA A 92 1.09 4.38 -8.15
C ALA A 92 0.69 2.95 -8.55
N ALA A 93 1.05 2.49 -9.75
CA ALA A 93 0.85 1.11 -10.18
C ALA A 93 1.66 0.14 -9.29
N LYS A 94 2.94 0.43 -9.08
CA LYS A 94 3.81 -0.35 -8.19
C LYS A 94 3.28 -0.41 -6.76
N ALA A 95 2.78 0.70 -6.22
CA ALA A 95 2.15 0.72 -4.91
C ALA A 95 0.95 -0.24 -4.82
N LYS A 96 0.08 -0.26 -5.85
CA LYS A 96 -1.06 -1.20 -5.92
C LYS A 96 -0.61 -2.66 -5.96
N GLU A 97 0.44 -2.96 -6.72
CA GLU A 97 1.04 -4.30 -6.75
C GLU A 97 1.58 -4.72 -5.38
N MET A 98 2.27 -3.82 -4.67
CA MET A 98 2.80 -4.10 -3.33
C MET A 98 1.69 -4.27 -2.30
N ILE A 99 0.62 -3.48 -2.37
CA ILE A 99 -0.58 -3.67 -1.54
C ILE A 99 -1.14 -5.08 -1.74
N ALA A 100 -1.33 -5.50 -2.99
CA ALA A 100 -1.84 -6.84 -3.29
C ALA A 100 -0.89 -7.94 -2.79
N LEU A 101 0.42 -7.79 -2.99
CA LEU A 101 1.44 -8.75 -2.56
C LEU A 101 1.42 -8.94 -1.04
N TYR A 102 1.54 -7.85 -0.26
CA TYR A 102 1.58 -7.95 1.20
C TYR A 102 0.25 -8.41 1.79
N THR A 103 -0.88 -8.00 1.20
CA THR A 103 -2.20 -8.48 1.60
C THR A 103 -2.31 -9.99 1.39
N ASN A 104 -1.92 -10.51 0.21
CA ASN A 104 -1.95 -11.93 -0.08
C ASN A 104 -1.01 -12.75 0.83
N ASN A 105 0.20 -12.24 1.11
CA ASN A 105 1.14 -12.88 2.03
C ASN A 105 0.58 -12.96 3.45
N LYS A 106 -0.06 -11.90 3.92
CA LYS A 106 -0.71 -11.88 5.24
C LYS A 106 -1.88 -12.86 5.29
N VAL A 107 -2.71 -12.90 4.25
CA VAL A 107 -3.81 -13.87 4.10
C VAL A 107 -3.26 -15.29 4.15
N ALA A 108 -2.21 -15.60 3.38
CA ALA A 108 -1.60 -16.93 3.36
C ALA A 108 -1.08 -17.36 4.75
N THR A 109 -0.45 -16.42 5.49
CA THR A 109 0.02 -16.67 6.86
C THR A 109 -1.13 -16.99 7.81
N LEU A 110 -2.20 -16.20 7.76
CA LEU A 110 -3.39 -16.39 8.60
C LEU A 110 -4.14 -17.67 8.22
N GLN A 111 -4.23 -18.01 6.92
CA GLN A 111 -4.80 -19.28 6.45
C GLN A 111 -4.02 -20.48 6.97
N ALA A 112 -2.69 -20.45 6.92
CA ALA A 112 -1.84 -21.51 7.45
C ALA A 112 -2.03 -21.71 8.97
N ALA A 113 -2.36 -20.65 9.68
CA ALA A 113 -2.71 -20.68 11.10
C ALA A 113 -4.18 -21.07 11.38
N ASN A 114 -5.02 -21.25 10.35
CA ASN A 114 -6.47 -21.37 10.42
C ASN A 114 -7.15 -20.18 11.11
N ASP A 115 -6.52 -19.00 11.09
CA ASP A 115 -7.04 -17.76 11.68
C ASP A 115 -7.93 -17.03 10.67
N PHE A 116 -9.09 -17.60 10.40
CA PHE A 116 -10.07 -17.00 9.47
C PHE A 116 -10.71 -15.72 10.05
N ASP A 117 -10.78 -15.60 11.37
CA ASP A 117 -11.26 -14.37 12.02
C ASP A 117 -10.27 -13.23 11.84
N GLY A 118 -8.97 -13.51 11.91
CA GLY A 118 -7.92 -12.55 11.57
C GLY A 118 -7.99 -12.08 10.12
N ILE A 119 -8.31 -12.97 9.16
CA ILE A 119 -8.51 -12.60 7.76
C ILE A 119 -9.73 -11.68 7.61
N ILE A 120 -10.84 -12.00 8.27
CA ILE A 120 -12.05 -11.18 8.24
C ILE A 120 -11.76 -9.78 8.81
N ALA A 121 -11.14 -9.71 9.98
CA ALA A 121 -10.80 -8.43 10.62
C ALA A 121 -9.87 -7.57 9.75
N MET A 122 -8.87 -8.17 9.11
CA MET A 122 -7.99 -7.49 8.16
C MET A 122 -8.77 -6.96 6.95
N ALA A 123 -9.63 -7.79 6.36
CA ALA A 123 -10.44 -7.40 5.21
C ALA A 123 -11.43 -6.28 5.57
N ASP A 124 -12.07 -6.35 6.73
CA ASP A 124 -12.97 -5.31 7.21
C ASP A 124 -12.25 -3.97 7.45
N ALA A 125 -11.02 -4.00 7.96
CA ALA A 125 -10.19 -2.80 8.10
C ALA A 125 -9.86 -2.15 6.74
N LEU A 126 -9.54 -2.95 5.72
CA LEU A 126 -9.31 -2.45 4.36
C LEU A 126 -10.60 -1.89 3.73
N LEU A 127 -11.75 -2.53 3.97
CA LEU A 127 -13.05 -2.09 3.46
C LEU A 127 -13.55 -0.83 4.17
N ALA A 128 -13.20 -0.62 5.43
CA ALA A 128 -13.49 0.62 6.14
C ALA A 128 -12.79 1.83 5.51
N LYS A 129 -11.58 1.63 4.94
CA LYS A 129 -10.85 2.67 4.21
C LYS A 129 -11.37 2.85 2.78
N ASN A 130 -11.68 1.76 2.11
CA ASN A 130 -12.20 1.75 0.74
C ASN A 130 -13.19 0.59 0.56
N ALA A 131 -14.48 0.91 0.59
CA ALA A 131 -15.55 -0.07 0.47
C ALA A 131 -15.54 -0.86 -0.86
N GLU A 132 -14.94 -0.28 -1.92
CA GLU A 132 -14.82 -0.89 -3.25
C GLU A 132 -13.52 -1.71 -3.42
N ASN A 133 -12.76 -1.96 -2.35
CA ASN A 133 -11.54 -2.77 -2.41
C ASN A 133 -11.89 -4.22 -2.76
N ALA A 134 -11.81 -4.57 -4.05
CA ALA A 134 -12.17 -5.89 -4.58
C ALA A 134 -11.36 -7.04 -3.94
N LEU A 135 -10.06 -6.80 -3.63
CA LEU A 135 -9.23 -7.81 -2.98
C LEU A 135 -9.75 -8.08 -1.55
N ALA A 136 -10.06 -7.04 -0.79
CA ALA A 136 -10.59 -7.19 0.56
C ALA A 136 -11.97 -7.86 0.57
N GLN A 137 -12.87 -7.51 -0.37
CA GLN A 137 -14.16 -8.18 -0.54
C GLN A 137 -13.99 -9.68 -0.80
N LYS A 138 -13.09 -10.03 -1.74
CA LYS A 138 -12.80 -11.41 -2.10
C LYS A 138 -12.25 -12.22 -0.92
N VAL A 139 -11.22 -11.72 -0.24
CA VAL A 139 -10.59 -12.48 0.87
C VAL A 139 -11.53 -12.63 2.06
N ARG A 140 -12.39 -11.63 2.34
CA ARG A 140 -13.44 -11.73 3.36
C ARG A 140 -14.45 -12.83 3.05
N LEU A 141 -14.94 -12.87 1.80
CA LEU A 141 -15.87 -13.89 1.35
C LEU A 141 -15.28 -15.30 1.47
N GLN A 142 -14.02 -15.46 1.03
CA GLN A 142 -13.30 -16.74 1.13
C GLN A 142 -13.10 -17.17 2.60
N ALA A 143 -12.83 -16.25 3.51
CA ALA A 143 -12.69 -16.54 4.92
C ALA A 143 -14.00 -17.04 5.55
N TYR A 144 -15.14 -16.40 5.25
CA TYR A 144 -16.46 -16.88 5.69
C TYR A 144 -16.79 -18.25 5.10
N ALA A 145 -16.48 -18.49 3.83
CA ALA A 145 -16.66 -19.80 3.20
C ALA A 145 -15.83 -20.89 3.89
N SER A 146 -14.56 -20.59 4.24
CA SER A 146 -13.70 -21.52 4.98
C SER A 146 -14.21 -21.82 6.39
N LYS A 147 -14.86 -20.85 7.04
CA LYS A 147 -15.58 -21.03 8.31
C LYS A 147 -16.91 -21.79 8.15
N LYS A 148 -17.35 -22.05 6.92
CA LYS A 148 -18.67 -22.64 6.57
C LYS A 148 -19.84 -21.76 7.03
N ASP A 149 -19.60 -20.44 7.17
CA ASP A 149 -20.66 -19.45 7.45
C ASP A 149 -21.32 -19.03 6.13
N TYR A 150 -22.10 -19.97 5.57
CA TYR A 150 -22.75 -19.76 4.27
C TYR A 150 -23.79 -18.65 4.28
N ASN A 151 -24.36 -18.32 5.44
CA ASN A 151 -25.31 -17.20 5.56
C ASN A 151 -24.61 -15.87 5.27
N LYS A 152 -23.40 -15.68 5.83
CA LYS A 152 -22.57 -14.52 5.53
C LYS A 152 -22.08 -14.49 4.09
N VAL A 153 -21.74 -15.64 3.52
CA VAL A 153 -21.35 -15.73 2.10
C VAL A 153 -22.48 -15.25 1.19
N ILE A 154 -23.72 -15.70 1.44
CA ILE A 154 -24.89 -15.29 0.66
C ILE A 154 -25.16 -13.79 0.84
N GLU A 155 -25.23 -13.31 2.09
CA GLU A 155 -25.47 -11.90 2.41
C GLU A 155 -24.48 -10.97 1.67
N LEU A 156 -23.17 -11.29 1.72
CA LEU A 156 -22.12 -10.49 1.10
C LEU A 156 -22.15 -10.59 -0.43
N GLY A 157 -22.44 -11.77 -0.98
CA GLY A 157 -22.59 -11.98 -2.42
C GLY A 157 -23.76 -11.18 -2.99
N GLU A 158 -24.91 -11.21 -2.32
CA GLU A 158 -26.09 -10.42 -2.72
C GLU A 158 -25.84 -8.91 -2.62
N ALA A 159 -25.09 -8.46 -1.60
CA ALA A 159 -24.73 -7.06 -1.45
C ALA A 159 -23.81 -6.61 -2.59
N ALA A 160 -22.81 -7.42 -2.94
CA ALA A 160 -21.91 -7.14 -4.05
C ALA A 160 -22.63 -7.10 -5.40
N ALA A 161 -23.53 -8.05 -5.65
CA ALA A 161 -24.33 -8.11 -6.90
C ALA A 161 -25.24 -6.89 -7.09
N LYS A 162 -25.71 -6.27 -6.01
CA LYS A 162 -26.54 -5.05 -6.08
C LYS A 162 -25.75 -3.79 -6.44
N VAL A 163 -24.44 -3.79 -6.18
CA VAL A 163 -23.54 -2.64 -6.47
C VAL A 163 -23.00 -2.73 -7.89
N GLN A 164 -22.81 -3.92 -8.43
CA GLN A 164 -22.36 -4.14 -9.80
C GLN A 164 -23.51 -3.96 -10.77
N THR A 165 -23.44 -2.90 -11.58
CA THR A 165 -24.42 -2.63 -12.63
C THR A 165 -24.09 -3.32 -13.96
N ASP A 166 -22.97 -4.06 -14.05
CA ASP A 166 -22.56 -4.76 -15.27
C ASP A 166 -22.75 -6.28 -15.15
N PRO A 167 -23.64 -6.90 -16.00
CA PRO A 167 -23.95 -8.33 -15.94
C PRO A 167 -22.76 -9.27 -16.25
N GLU A 168 -21.70 -8.79 -16.92
CA GLU A 168 -20.55 -9.62 -17.26
C GLU A 168 -19.63 -9.90 -16.07
N ASP A 169 -19.57 -9.00 -15.09
CA ASP A 169 -18.75 -9.17 -13.88
C ASP A 169 -19.38 -10.10 -12.83
N VAL A 170 -20.68 -10.33 -12.89
CA VAL A 170 -21.41 -11.20 -11.96
C VAL A 170 -21.08 -12.68 -12.18
N SER A 171 -20.71 -13.08 -13.40
CA SER A 171 -20.42 -14.49 -13.73
C SER A 171 -19.16 -15.06 -13.09
N LEU A 172 -18.27 -14.20 -12.59
CA LEU A 172 -17.02 -14.61 -11.93
C LEU A 172 -17.14 -14.84 -10.41
N MET A 173 -18.33 -14.58 -9.84
CA MET A 173 -18.61 -14.76 -8.40
C MET A 173 -19.33 -16.07 -8.05
N TYR A 174 -19.77 -16.83 -9.05
CA TYR A 174 -20.39 -18.14 -8.93
C TYR A 174 -19.47 -19.19 -9.56
#